data_a81b9d37b15655fbf28c021fe9fbd7e9
#
_entry.id   a81b9d37b15655fbf28c021fe9fbd7e9
#
_cell.length_a   1.000
_cell.length_b   1.000
_cell.length_c   1.000
_cell.angle_alpha   90.00
_cell.angle_beta   90.00
_cell.angle_gamma   90.00
#
_symmetry.space_group_name_H-M   'P 1'
#
loop_
_entity.id
_entity.type
_entity.pdbx_description
1 polymer ?
#
loop_
_entity_poly.entity_id
_entity_poly.type
_entity_poly.pdbx_seq_one_letter_code
_entity_poly.pdbx_strand_id
1 'polypeptide(L)'
;MSGAVAASAGPTAATAAATTPAAARVRDAFARIDAVDRPEVWITLRDRADVLAEAEGVDPTLPLAGLLFAVKDNIDVAGLPTTAAARSYAHHPAADATAVARLRAAGAVVVGKTNLDQFATGLVGTRSPFGAVRNAWDPTRISGGSSSGSATAVALGIVDFALGTDTAGSGRVPAALGNLVGVKPTKGLVPNTGVVPACRSQDCVTVFARSLDLARTAAELMAGPDGVDPLARPDLALADLPAVPRIAVPLPSQLEGLAPGWAEAFAAAVDRFRALGHQVVEVDIAPLLDAASLLYDGAFVAERYAAVGAHIEAHRDEVGADLDPSVAAIVLGGARPTAAELFADQERLDAFGAAGRAALEGTTALLTPTTTWHPTLEQVAADPIGANSRMGRYTNFANLLDMASLAVPAGFVDGLPFGVMLTGPAFSDRRLAALAAAFAAPTVDLLVVGAHLRGQPLNGQLVASGGSFVREARTASDYRLYALDTVPPKPGLVRVGPVASGAAAPGSGSGSGSGIVGEVWRLPAAGFGTFVAALPAPMAIGTVALDDGTEVTGFLVEPFAVEGAEDITHHGGWRAYREQS
;
A
#
# COMPACT_ATOMS: atom_id res chain seq x y z
N MET A 1 58.83 -45.47 -43.11
CA MET A 1 57.41 -45.84 -43.09
C MET A 1 56.81 -45.12 -41.88
N SER A 2 56.07 -44.05 -42.18
CA SER A 2 55.62 -43.06 -41.21
C SER A 2 54.21 -43.42 -40.76
N GLY A 3 54.03 -43.62 -39.44
CA GLY A 3 52.71 -43.83 -38.83
C GLY A 3 52.27 -42.51 -38.20
N ALA A 4 51.20 -41.91 -38.72
CA ALA A 4 50.60 -40.73 -38.17
C ALA A 4 49.69 -41.06 -37.00
N VAL A 5 49.95 -40.45 -35.87
CA VAL A 5 49.09 -40.54 -34.66
C VAL A 5 48.04 -39.46 -34.78
N ALA A 6 46.77 -39.86 -34.79
CA ALA A 6 45.62 -38.98 -34.79
C ALA A 6 45.43 -38.37 -33.37
N ALA A 7 45.43 -37.05 -33.25
CA ALA A 7 45.10 -36.33 -32.05
C ALA A 7 43.58 -36.31 -31.85
N SER A 8 43.10 -36.83 -30.69
CA SER A 8 41.73 -36.75 -30.26
C SER A 8 41.40 -35.32 -29.80
N ALA A 9 40.43 -34.69 -30.44
CA ALA A 9 39.86 -33.41 -29.99
C ALA A 9 39.07 -33.64 -28.70
N GLY A 10 39.50 -33.00 -27.63
CA GLY A 10 38.79 -32.96 -26.35
C GLY A 10 37.48 -32.12 -26.48
N PRO A 11 36.51 -32.33 -25.58
CA PRO A 11 35.24 -31.63 -25.65
C PRO A 11 35.41 -30.13 -25.39
N THR A 12 34.98 -29.31 -26.34
CA THR A 12 34.85 -27.87 -26.18
C THR A 12 33.93 -27.56 -25.01
N ALA A 13 34.45 -26.90 -23.98
CA ALA A 13 33.67 -26.36 -22.88
C ALA A 13 32.63 -25.38 -23.47
N ALA A 14 31.36 -25.72 -23.35
CA ALA A 14 30.27 -24.79 -23.59
C ALA A 14 30.39 -23.68 -22.54
N THR A 15 30.74 -22.47 -22.99
CA THR A 15 30.69 -21.25 -22.19
C THR A 15 29.26 -21.08 -21.73
N ALA A 16 29.01 -21.23 -20.42
CA ALA A 16 27.73 -20.88 -19.82
C ALA A 16 27.50 -19.39 -20.09
N ALA A 17 26.54 -19.08 -20.96
CA ALA A 17 26.12 -17.71 -21.20
C ALA A 17 25.69 -17.11 -19.87
N ALA A 18 26.29 -15.98 -19.47
CA ALA A 18 25.93 -15.26 -18.25
C ALA A 18 24.44 -14.94 -18.34
N THR A 19 23.65 -15.49 -17.41
CA THR A 19 22.18 -15.30 -17.37
C THR A 19 21.91 -13.84 -17.06
N THR A 20 21.19 -13.13 -17.96
CA THR A 20 20.77 -11.75 -17.70
C THR A 20 19.86 -11.70 -16.47
N PRO A 21 19.84 -10.60 -15.68
CA PRO A 21 18.94 -10.48 -14.52
C PRO A 21 17.47 -10.72 -14.87
N ALA A 22 17.03 -10.29 -16.06
CA ALA A 22 15.67 -10.51 -16.55
C ALA A 22 15.34 -12.00 -16.77
N ALA A 23 16.25 -12.74 -17.38
CA ALA A 23 16.09 -14.19 -17.57
C ALA A 23 16.02 -14.97 -16.24
N ALA A 24 16.79 -14.56 -15.23
CA ALA A 24 16.68 -15.14 -13.90
C ALA A 24 15.30 -14.89 -13.28
N ARG A 25 14.77 -13.67 -13.37
CA ARG A 25 13.40 -13.34 -12.90
C ARG A 25 12.34 -14.24 -13.54
N VAL A 26 12.42 -14.47 -14.85
CA VAL A 26 11.46 -15.34 -15.55
C VAL A 26 11.53 -16.77 -14.99
N ARG A 27 12.74 -17.33 -14.82
CA ARG A 27 12.89 -18.68 -14.24
C ARG A 27 12.32 -18.75 -12.83
N ASP A 28 12.60 -17.77 -11.99
CA ASP A 28 12.12 -17.71 -10.61
C ASP A 28 10.59 -17.56 -10.56
N ALA A 29 10.01 -16.73 -11.44
CA ALA A 29 8.57 -16.55 -11.54
C ALA A 29 7.85 -17.88 -11.88
N PHE A 30 8.30 -18.58 -12.93
CA PHE A 30 7.69 -19.86 -13.31
C PHE A 30 7.94 -20.95 -12.29
N ALA A 31 9.12 -21.01 -11.67
CA ALA A 31 9.38 -21.95 -10.57
C ALA A 31 8.44 -21.68 -9.38
N ARG A 32 8.14 -20.39 -9.10
CA ARG A 32 7.18 -20.02 -8.06
C ARG A 32 5.75 -20.35 -8.45
N ILE A 33 5.34 -20.16 -9.71
CA ILE A 33 4.02 -20.61 -10.21
C ILE A 33 3.84 -22.10 -9.94
N ASP A 34 4.84 -22.91 -10.31
CA ASP A 34 4.81 -24.35 -10.12
C ASP A 34 4.76 -24.74 -8.62
N ALA A 35 5.46 -24.01 -7.76
CA ALA A 35 5.59 -24.31 -6.33
C ALA A 35 4.36 -23.91 -5.49
N VAL A 36 3.64 -22.84 -5.86
CA VAL A 36 2.54 -22.32 -5.03
C VAL A 36 1.21 -23.04 -5.25
N ASP A 37 1.05 -23.75 -6.34
CA ASP A 37 -0.17 -24.48 -6.73
C ASP A 37 -1.45 -23.62 -6.62
N ARG A 38 -1.45 -22.51 -7.38
CA ARG A 38 -2.56 -21.53 -7.44
C ARG A 38 -3.02 -21.32 -8.88
N PRO A 39 -3.51 -22.38 -9.57
CA PRO A 39 -3.93 -22.27 -10.96
C PRO A 39 -5.06 -21.26 -11.15
N GLU A 40 -5.90 -21.04 -10.14
CA GLU A 40 -7.00 -20.07 -10.17
C GLU A 40 -6.56 -18.61 -10.26
N VAL A 41 -5.28 -18.31 -10.10
CA VAL A 41 -4.73 -16.94 -10.29
C VAL A 41 -4.74 -16.53 -11.77
N TRP A 42 -4.65 -17.51 -12.67
CA TRP A 42 -4.45 -17.29 -14.08
C TRP A 42 -5.65 -17.74 -14.93
N ILE A 43 -5.98 -16.94 -15.94
CA ILE A 43 -6.86 -17.38 -17.05
C ILE A 43 -5.99 -17.86 -18.20
N THR A 44 -4.93 -17.12 -18.52
CA THR A 44 -3.99 -17.49 -19.59
C THR A 44 -2.56 -17.19 -19.14
N LEU A 45 -1.72 -18.21 -19.05
CA LEU A 45 -0.26 -18.05 -18.91
C LEU A 45 0.38 -18.07 -20.30
N ARG A 46 1.39 -17.24 -20.50
CA ARG A 46 2.24 -17.32 -21.69
C ARG A 46 3.19 -18.51 -21.58
N ASP A 47 3.62 -18.99 -22.73
CA ASP A 47 4.68 -20.00 -22.77
C ASP A 47 5.95 -19.45 -22.10
N ARG A 48 6.59 -20.29 -21.27
CA ARG A 48 7.80 -19.90 -20.52
C ARG A 48 8.95 -19.52 -21.44
N ALA A 49 9.11 -20.22 -22.58
CA ALA A 49 10.18 -19.92 -23.51
C ALA A 49 9.97 -18.58 -24.23
N ASP A 50 8.71 -18.23 -24.54
CA ASP A 50 8.37 -16.95 -25.15
C ASP A 50 8.63 -15.78 -24.20
N VAL A 51 8.24 -15.92 -22.91
CA VAL A 51 8.50 -14.90 -21.89
C VAL A 51 10.00 -14.74 -21.65
N LEU A 52 10.75 -15.84 -21.66
CA LEU A 52 12.21 -15.82 -21.49
C LEU A 52 12.88 -15.10 -22.67
N ALA A 53 12.51 -15.44 -23.91
CA ALA A 53 13.05 -14.83 -25.12
C ALA A 53 12.77 -13.31 -25.17
N GLU A 54 11.54 -12.89 -24.78
CA GLU A 54 11.20 -11.46 -24.68
C GLU A 54 12.06 -10.77 -23.63
N ALA A 55 12.22 -11.36 -22.45
CA ALA A 55 13.00 -10.79 -21.37
C ALA A 55 14.51 -10.65 -21.70
N GLU A 56 15.07 -11.61 -22.46
CA GLU A 56 16.46 -11.55 -22.92
C GLU A 56 16.70 -10.46 -23.96
N GLY A 57 15.66 -10.07 -24.70
CA GLY A 57 15.72 -9.01 -25.71
C GLY A 57 15.46 -7.60 -25.18
N VAL A 58 15.14 -7.41 -23.91
CA VAL A 58 14.82 -6.09 -23.34
C VAL A 58 16.08 -5.22 -23.22
N ASP A 59 15.97 -3.96 -23.67
CA ASP A 59 17.00 -2.94 -23.46
C ASP A 59 17.16 -2.65 -21.95
N PRO A 60 18.33 -2.90 -21.35
CA PRO A 60 18.55 -2.73 -19.91
C PRO A 60 18.51 -1.26 -19.44
N THR A 61 18.49 -0.29 -20.34
CA THR A 61 18.44 1.14 -20.03
C THR A 61 17.01 1.65 -19.79
N LEU A 62 16.01 0.86 -20.12
CA LEU A 62 14.60 1.22 -19.96
C LEU A 62 14.18 1.22 -18.48
N PRO A 63 13.24 2.09 -18.08
CA PRO A 63 12.88 2.30 -16.67
C PRO A 63 12.30 1.06 -15.96
N LEU A 64 11.68 0.14 -16.69
CA LEU A 64 11.13 -1.12 -16.18
C LEU A 64 11.83 -2.36 -16.78
N ALA A 65 13.08 -2.20 -17.25
CA ALA A 65 13.80 -3.24 -17.96
C ALA A 65 13.78 -4.60 -17.25
N GLY A 66 13.12 -5.58 -17.87
CA GLY A 66 13.03 -6.97 -17.40
C GLY A 66 12.19 -7.18 -16.15
N LEU A 67 11.44 -6.18 -15.68
CA LEU A 67 10.43 -6.38 -14.64
C LEU A 67 9.24 -7.15 -15.22
N LEU A 68 8.74 -8.12 -14.45
CA LEU A 68 7.63 -8.98 -14.85
C LEU A 68 6.30 -8.41 -14.36
N PHE A 69 5.30 -8.41 -15.23
CA PHE A 69 3.97 -8.01 -14.81
C PHE A 69 2.86 -8.94 -15.34
N ALA A 70 1.76 -8.96 -14.62
CA ALA A 70 0.55 -9.66 -14.97
C ALA A 70 -0.56 -8.67 -15.34
N VAL A 71 -1.48 -9.08 -16.19
CA VAL A 71 -2.53 -8.21 -16.72
C VAL A 71 -3.90 -8.83 -16.45
N LYS A 72 -4.78 -8.10 -15.76
CA LYS A 72 -6.17 -8.53 -15.53
C LYS A 72 -6.86 -8.85 -16.85
N ASP A 73 -7.62 -9.93 -16.90
CA ASP A 73 -8.11 -10.48 -18.17
C ASP A 73 -9.27 -9.69 -18.83
N ASN A 74 -9.62 -8.54 -18.29
CA ASN A 74 -10.43 -7.55 -19.00
C ASN A 74 -9.61 -6.44 -19.69
N ILE A 75 -8.27 -6.56 -19.71
CA ILE A 75 -7.35 -5.63 -20.36
C ILE A 75 -6.65 -6.36 -21.52
N ASP A 76 -6.69 -5.83 -22.70
CA ASP A 76 -6.16 -6.44 -23.92
C ASP A 76 -4.62 -6.53 -23.91
N VAL A 77 -4.14 -7.71 -24.29
CA VAL A 77 -2.74 -8.00 -24.58
C VAL A 77 -2.67 -8.66 -25.96
N ALA A 78 -1.98 -8.06 -26.91
CA ALA A 78 -1.85 -8.61 -28.24
C ALA A 78 -1.28 -10.05 -28.21
N GLY A 79 -1.93 -10.94 -28.95
CA GLY A 79 -1.54 -12.36 -29.01
C GLY A 79 -2.08 -13.23 -27.86
N LEU A 80 -2.79 -12.67 -26.87
CA LEU A 80 -3.45 -13.41 -25.81
C LEU A 80 -4.97 -13.20 -25.88
N PRO A 81 -5.80 -14.19 -25.53
CA PRO A 81 -7.24 -13.99 -25.46
C PRO A 81 -7.58 -13.03 -24.33
N THR A 82 -8.66 -12.26 -24.53
CA THR A 82 -9.33 -11.49 -23.49
C THR A 82 -10.73 -12.07 -23.31
N THR A 83 -11.03 -12.55 -22.09
CA THR A 83 -12.30 -13.23 -21.78
C THR A 83 -13.16 -12.46 -20.77
N ALA A 84 -12.58 -11.53 -20.02
CA ALA A 84 -13.21 -10.89 -18.87
C ALA A 84 -13.83 -11.90 -17.88
N ALA A 85 -13.21 -13.09 -17.74
CA ALA A 85 -13.65 -14.25 -16.98
C ALA A 85 -14.97 -14.89 -17.47
N ALA A 86 -15.31 -14.76 -18.76
CA ALA A 86 -16.37 -15.52 -19.43
C ALA A 86 -15.80 -16.15 -20.69
N ARG A 87 -15.78 -17.50 -20.79
CA ARG A 87 -15.21 -18.18 -21.96
C ARG A 87 -15.97 -17.85 -23.24
N SER A 88 -17.27 -17.69 -23.13
CA SER A 88 -18.15 -17.28 -24.24
C SER A 88 -17.87 -15.87 -24.77
N TYR A 89 -17.24 -15.00 -23.95
CA TYR A 89 -16.87 -13.62 -24.34
C TYR A 89 -15.49 -13.52 -25.01
N ALA A 90 -14.76 -14.62 -25.12
CA ALA A 90 -13.38 -14.61 -25.57
C ALA A 90 -13.20 -13.96 -26.95
N HIS A 91 -12.26 -13.03 -27.05
CA HIS A 91 -11.77 -12.45 -28.30
C HIS A 91 -10.25 -12.33 -28.28
N HIS A 92 -9.65 -12.21 -29.47
CA HIS A 92 -8.22 -12.05 -29.64
C HIS A 92 -7.90 -10.64 -30.09
N PRO A 93 -7.38 -9.76 -29.22
CA PRO A 93 -7.05 -8.39 -29.58
C PRO A 93 -5.86 -8.34 -30.56
N ALA A 94 -5.97 -7.47 -31.56
CA ALA A 94 -4.90 -7.25 -32.54
C ALA A 94 -3.78 -6.34 -32.02
N ALA A 95 -4.03 -5.58 -30.94
CA ALA A 95 -3.10 -4.66 -30.33
C ALA A 95 -3.21 -4.72 -28.80
N ASP A 96 -2.15 -4.33 -28.14
CA ASP A 96 -2.16 -4.10 -26.68
C ASP A 96 -3.10 -2.94 -26.30
N ALA A 97 -3.75 -3.03 -25.15
CA ALA A 97 -4.34 -1.86 -24.51
C ALA A 97 -3.26 -0.78 -24.29
N THR A 98 -3.65 0.51 -24.36
CA THR A 98 -2.70 1.63 -24.21
C THR A 98 -1.81 1.50 -22.98
N ALA A 99 -2.38 1.11 -21.85
CA ALA A 99 -1.63 0.90 -20.60
C ALA A 99 -0.56 -0.20 -20.74
N VAL A 100 -0.90 -1.32 -21.36
CA VAL A 100 0.02 -2.44 -21.60
C VAL A 100 1.12 -2.04 -22.58
N ALA A 101 0.76 -1.41 -23.69
CA ALA A 101 1.73 -0.97 -24.71
C ALA A 101 2.79 -0.02 -24.12
N ARG A 102 2.38 0.92 -23.26
CA ARG A 102 3.30 1.87 -22.60
C ARG A 102 4.26 1.18 -21.63
N LEU A 103 3.79 0.22 -20.85
CA LEU A 103 4.64 -0.52 -19.93
C LEU A 103 5.61 -1.46 -20.65
N ARG A 104 5.18 -2.11 -21.73
CA ARG A 104 6.07 -2.90 -22.59
C ARG A 104 7.12 -2.03 -23.28
N ALA A 105 6.74 -0.85 -23.76
CA ALA A 105 7.68 0.12 -24.32
C ALA A 105 8.69 0.62 -23.25
N ALA A 106 8.32 0.60 -21.97
CA ALA A 106 9.22 0.89 -20.86
C ALA A 106 10.09 -0.31 -20.41
N GLY A 107 9.99 -1.46 -21.10
CA GLY A 107 10.81 -2.65 -20.87
C GLY A 107 10.22 -3.69 -19.94
N ALA A 108 8.96 -3.55 -19.50
CA ALA A 108 8.29 -4.56 -18.69
C ALA A 108 7.79 -5.74 -19.56
N VAL A 109 7.82 -6.96 -19.01
CA VAL A 109 7.48 -8.21 -19.70
C VAL A 109 6.22 -8.82 -19.12
N VAL A 110 5.22 -9.10 -20.00
CA VAL A 110 3.96 -9.74 -19.60
C VAL A 110 4.17 -11.22 -19.35
N VAL A 111 3.72 -11.71 -18.17
CA VAL A 111 3.72 -13.15 -17.83
C VAL A 111 2.42 -13.84 -18.25
N GLY A 112 1.28 -13.16 -18.15
CA GLY A 112 -0.01 -13.72 -18.51
C GLY A 112 -1.19 -12.85 -18.11
N LYS A 113 -2.39 -13.40 -18.37
CA LYS A 113 -3.69 -12.80 -18.06
C LYS A 113 -4.24 -13.41 -16.77
N THR A 114 -4.63 -12.56 -15.83
CA THR A 114 -5.05 -12.97 -14.49
C THR A 114 -6.57 -13.03 -14.35
N ASN A 115 -7.02 -13.92 -13.46
CA ASN A 115 -8.41 -14.10 -13.11
C ASN A 115 -9.00 -12.87 -12.40
N LEU A 116 -10.33 -12.74 -12.47
CA LEU A 116 -11.09 -11.61 -11.94
C LEU A 116 -12.53 -12.02 -11.59
N ASP A 117 -13.22 -11.24 -10.76
CA ASP A 117 -14.69 -11.31 -10.74
C ASP A 117 -15.21 -10.95 -12.13
N GLN A 118 -16.06 -11.79 -12.69
CA GLN A 118 -16.52 -11.74 -14.08
C GLN A 118 -17.02 -10.35 -14.49
N PHE A 119 -16.60 -9.87 -15.67
CA PHE A 119 -16.88 -8.51 -16.17
C PHE A 119 -16.57 -7.41 -15.16
N ALA A 120 -15.53 -7.61 -14.34
CA ALA A 120 -15.12 -6.72 -13.25
C ALA A 120 -16.28 -6.36 -12.29
N THR A 121 -17.26 -7.26 -12.12
CA THR A 121 -18.45 -7.06 -11.30
C THR A 121 -18.37 -7.81 -9.98
N GLY A 122 -17.64 -7.25 -9.02
CA GLY A 122 -17.46 -7.78 -7.68
C GLY A 122 -16.26 -7.16 -6.96
N LEU A 123 -16.16 -7.46 -5.65
CA LEU A 123 -15.04 -7.08 -4.77
C LEU A 123 -14.51 -8.28 -3.97
N VAL A 124 -14.93 -9.49 -4.31
CA VAL A 124 -14.68 -10.70 -3.52
C VAL A 124 -13.68 -11.67 -4.15
N GLY A 125 -13.52 -11.67 -5.49
CA GLY A 125 -12.59 -12.57 -6.18
C GLY A 125 -13.08 -14.02 -6.29
N THR A 126 -14.41 -14.24 -6.14
CA THR A 126 -15.02 -15.58 -6.17
C THR A 126 -15.93 -15.81 -7.36
N ARG A 127 -16.23 -14.75 -8.15
CA ARG A 127 -17.23 -14.78 -9.23
C ARG A 127 -16.58 -15.06 -10.58
N SER A 128 -16.05 -16.27 -10.72
CA SER A 128 -15.34 -16.68 -11.95
C SER A 128 -15.48 -18.16 -12.22
N PRO A 129 -15.76 -18.57 -13.48
CA PRO A 129 -15.76 -19.99 -13.89
C PRO A 129 -14.35 -20.61 -13.92
N PHE A 130 -13.30 -19.80 -13.75
CA PHE A 130 -11.91 -20.25 -13.61
C PHE A 130 -11.52 -20.54 -12.15
N GLY A 131 -12.48 -20.43 -11.22
CA GLY A 131 -12.33 -20.70 -9.79
C GLY A 131 -12.19 -19.44 -8.95
N ALA A 132 -12.53 -19.55 -7.66
CA ALA A 132 -12.34 -18.51 -6.66
C ALA A 132 -10.86 -18.33 -6.35
N VAL A 133 -10.35 -17.12 -6.44
CA VAL A 133 -8.94 -16.83 -6.14
C VAL A 133 -8.74 -16.76 -4.64
N ARG A 134 -7.95 -17.70 -4.11
CA ARG A 134 -7.61 -17.78 -2.68
C ARG A 134 -6.61 -16.72 -2.28
N ASN A 135 -6.75 -16.18 -1.08
CA ASN A 135 -5.82 -15.18 -0.54
C ASN A 135 -4.39 -15.74 -0.42
N ALA A 136 -3.38 -14.88 -0.61
CA ALA A 136 -1.97 -15.28 -0.54
C ALA A 136 -1.51 -15.60 0.89
N TRP A 137 -2.14 -15.01 1.92
CA TRP A 137 -1.77 -15.14 3.33
C TRP A 137 -2.55 -16.26 4.03
N ASP A 138 -3.84 -16.38 3.72
CA ASP A 138 -4.72 -17.44 4.23
C ASP A 138 -5.58 -17.97 3.08
N PRO A 139 -5.33 -19.20 2.59
CA PRO A 139 -6.06 -19.76 1.45
C PRO A 139 -7.54 -20.10 1.73
N THR A 140 -7.99 -20.02 2.97
CA THR A 140 -9.42 -20.18 3.32
C THR A 140 -10.21 -18.89 3.11
N ARG A 141 -9.54 -17.77 2.87
CA ARG A 141 -10.13 -16.44 2.70
C ARG A 141 -10.07 -15.97 1.26
N ILE A 142 -10.92 -14.98 0.97
CA ILE A 142 -10.95 -14.34 -0.34
C ILE A 142 -9.69 -13.51 -0.58
N SER A 143 -9.28 -13.41 -1.84
CA SER A 143 -8.23 -12.47 -2.27
C SER A 143 -8.69 -11.01 -2.27
N GLY A 144 -10.01 -10.79 -2.22
CA GLY A 144 -10.61 -9.53 -2.69
C GLY A 144 -10.68 -9.52 -4.22
N GLY A 145 -11.50 -8.57 -4.74
CA GLY A 145 -11.79 -8.47 -6.17
C GLY A 145 -12.12 -7.03 -6.59
N SER A 146 -12.45 -6.85 -7.84
CA SER A 146 -12.50 -7.83 -8.93
C SER A 146 -11.12 -8.22 -9.49
N SER A 147 -10.03 -7.50 -9.20
CA SER A 147 -8.67 -7.78 -9.71
C SER A 147 -7.95 -8.85 -8.86
N SER A 148 -8.64 -9.95 -8.59
CA SER A 148 -8.26 -11.01 -7.66
C SER A 148 -6.92 -11.68 -8.02
N GLY A 149 -6.80 -12.18 -9.24
CA GLY A 149 -5.57 -12.83 -9.72
C GLY A 149 -4.39 -11.88 -9.81
N SER A 150 -4.61 -10.61 -10.22
CA SER A 150 -3.56 -9.60 -10.33
C SER A 150 -2.91 -9.32 -8.97
N ALA A 151 -3.72 -9.02 -7.95
CA ALA A 151 -3.21 -8.77 -6.61
C ALA A 151 -2.54 -10.02 -6.02
N THR A 152 -3.13 -11.20 -6.21
CA THR A 152 -2.57 -12.45 -5.69
C THR A 152 -1.24 -12.83 -6.34
N ALA A 153 -1.08 -12.62 -7.66
CA ALA A 153 0.20 -12.86 -8.36
C ALA A 153 1.34 -12.01 -7.79
N VAL A 154 1.06 -10.74 -7.45
CA VAL A 154 2.03 -9.84 -6.81
C VAL A 154 2.28 -10.23 -5.35
N ALA A 155 1.23 -10.55 -4.59
CA ALA A 155 1.34 -10.93 -3.18
C ALA A 155 2.14 -12.23 -2.99
N LEU A 156 1.97 -13.19 -3.88
CA LEU A 156 2.75 -14.43 -3.92
C LEU A 156 4.19 -14.22 -4.42
N GLY A 157 4.54 -13.02 -4.89
CA GLY A 157 5.87 -12.72 -5.41
C GLY A 157 6.18 -13.37 -6.76
N ILE A 158 5.16 -13.72 -7.53
CA ILE A 158 5.31 -14.30 -8.87
C ILE A 158 5.75 -13.22 -9.86
N VAL A 159 5.13 -12.04 -9.79
CA VAL A 159 5.46 -10.89 -10.63
C VAL A 159 5.85 -9.68 -9.77
N ASP A 160 6.54 -8.72 -10.38
CA ASP A 160 6.98 -7.50 -9.69
C ASP A 160 5.79 -6.56 -9.45
N PHE A 161 4.90 -6.43 -10.43
CA PHE A 161 3.66 -5.66 -10.35
C PHE A 161 2.57 -6.27 -11.24
N ALA A 162 1.34 -5.77 -11.14
CA ALA A 162 0.25 -6.21 -12.00
C ALA A 162 -0.71 -5.07 -12.33
N LEU A 163 -1.38 -5.17 -13.48
CA LEU A 163 -2.48 -4.31 -13.85
C LEU A 163 -3.81 -4.92 -13.42
N GLY A 164 -4.67 -4.05 -12.90
CA GLY A 164 -6.07 -4.32 -12.66
C GLY A 164 -6.95 -3.21 -13.19
N THR A 165 -8.25 -3.28 -12.86
CA THR A 165 -9.21 -2.19 -13.06
C THR A 165 -9.94 -1.89 -11.77
N ASP A 166 -10.38 -0.65 -11.58
CA ASP A 166 -11.14 -0.21 -10.41
C ASP A 166 -12.33 0.62 -10.85
N THR A 167 -13.53 0.10 -10.58
CA THR A 167 -14.81 0.77 -10.80
C THR A 167 -15.45 1.16 -9.46
N ALA A 168 -15.20 0.32 -8.44
CA ALA A 168 -15.84 0.42 -7.13
C ALA A 168 -14.88 0.16 -5.95
N GLY A 169 -13.60 -0.14 -6.24
CA GLY A 169 -12.64 -0.56 -5.23
C GLY A 169 -11.76 -1.71 -5.67
N SER A 170 -11.93 -2.19 -6.91
CA SER A 170 -11.26 -3.41 -7.41
C SER A 170 -9.74 -3.28 -7.60
N GLY A 171 -9.18 -2.08 -7.50
CA GLY A 171 -7.74 -1.83 -7.42
C GLY A 171 -7.23 -1.61 -5.99
N ARG A 172 -8.14 -1.42 -5.03
CA ARG A 172 -7.83 -1.05 -3.65
C ARG A 172 -8.11 -2.18 -2.66
N VAL A 173 -9.30 -2.78 -2.71
CA VAL A 173 -9.69 -3.88 -1.82
C VAL A 173 -8.72 -5.06 -1.90
N PRO A 174 -8.42 -5.65 -3.09
CA PRO A 174 -7.47 -6.76 -3.15
C PRO A 174 -6.03 -6.34 -2.80
N ALA A 175 -5.64 -5.08 -2.99
CA ALA A 175 -4.36 -4.57 -2.52
C ALA A 175 -4.26 -4.62 -0.98
N ALA A 176 -5.28 -4.13 -0.28
CA ALA A 176 -5.33 -4.12 1.18
C ALA A 176 -5.28 -5.53 1.77
N LEU A 177 -6.04 -6.48 1.19
CA LEU A 177 -6.08 -7.87 1.63
C LEU A 177 -4.83 -8.68 1.21
N GLY A 178 -4.07 -8.18 0.25
CA GLY A 178 -2.83 -8.78 -0.25
C GLY A 178 -1.55 -8.21 0.37
N ASN A 179 -1.65 -7.23 1.29
CA ASN A 179 -0.50 -6.46 1.82
C ASN A 179 0.28 -5.73 0.71
N LEU A 180 -0.43 -5.08 -0.19
CA LEU A 180 0.11 -4.42 -1.37
C LEU A 180 -0.24 -2.93 -1.41
N VAL A 181 0.52 -2.20 -2.20
CA VAL A 181 0.14 -0.88 -2.68
C VAL A 181 -0.79 -1.04 -3.87
N GLY A 182 -1.96 -0.37 -3.83
CA GLY A 182 -2.94 -0.33 -4.91
C GLY A 182 -3.21 1.10 -5.35
N VAL A 183 -2.78 1.46 -6.56
CA VAL A 183 -2.97 2.80 -7.12
C VAL A 183 -4.24 2.84 -7.97
N LYS A 184 -5.26 3.56 -7.51
CA LYS A 184 -6.39 3.97 -8.34
C LYS A 184 -6.14 5.42 -8.77
N PRO A 185 -5.69 5.66 -10.01
CA PRO A 185 -5.44 7.02 -10.48
C PRO A 185 -6.75 7.81 -10.61
N THR A 186 -6.63 9.10 -10.77
CA THR A 186 -7.71 9.96 -11.24
C THR A 186 -8.35 9.38 -12.50
N LYS A 187 -9.68 9.40 -12.61
CA LYS A 187 -10.40 8.91 -13.80
C LYS A 187 -9.86 9.58 -15.08
N GLY A 188 -9.63 8.78 -16.10
CA GLY A 188 -9.13 9.24 -17.39
C GLY A 188 -7.66 9.64 -17.42
N LEU A 189 -6.94 9.64 -16.29
CA LEU A 189 -5.49 9.88 -16.29
C LEU A 189 -4.74 8.76 -17.03
N VAL A 190 -5.20 7.52 -16.89
CA VAL A 190 -4.78 6.39 -17.71
C VAL A 190 -5.91 6.07 -18.68
N PRO A 191 -5.67 6.03 -20.02
CA PRO A 191 -6.69 5.69 -21.00
C PRO A 191 -7.22 4.27 -20.83
N ASN A 192 -8.51 4.08 -21.09
CA ASN A 192 -9.19 2.78 -21.07
C ASN A 192 -9.28 2.13 -22.45
N THR A 193 -8.49 2.58 -23.45
CA THR A 193 -8.40 1.93 -24.76
C THR A 193 -7.91 0.49 -24.59
N GLY A 194 -8.66 -0.48 -25.13
CA GLY A 194 -8.36 -1.91 -24.96
C GLY A 194 -8.78 -2.49 -23.62
N VAL A 195 -9.73 -1.87 -22.92
CA VAL A 195 -10.30 -2.39 -21.66
C VAL A 195 -11.76 -2.77 -21.87
N VAL A 196 -12.13 -4.01 -21.54
CA VAL A 196 -13.53 -4.43 -21.45
C VAL A 196 -14.14 -3.73 -20.24
N PRO A 197 -15.14 -2.86 -20.41
CA PRO A 197 -15.65 -2.03 -19.33
C PRO A 197 -16.56 -2.79 -18.37
N ALA A 198 -16.54 -2.36 -17.09
CA ALA A 198 -17.63 -2.63 -16.16
C ALA A 198 -18.61 -1.46 -16.12
N CYS A 199 -18.11 -0.24 -15.89
CA CYS A 199 -18.80 1.03 -16.01
C CYS A 199 -17.84 2.02 -16.67
N ARG A 200 -17.96 2.24 -17.97
CA ARG A 200 -16.97 2.97 -18.77
C ARG A 200 -16.65 4.36 -18.20
N SER A 201 -17.65 5.05 -17.66
CA SER A 201 -17.48 6.39 -17.09
C SER A 201 -16.78 6.40 -15.74
N GLN A 202 -16.66 5.22 -15.09
CA GLN A 202 -16.11 5.08 -13.74
C GLN A 202 -14.79 4.28 -13.71
N ASP A 203 -14.51 3.48 -14.72
CA ASP A 203 -13.39 2.55 -14.75
C ASP A 203 -12.04 3.28 -14.76
N CYS A 204 -11.09 2.77 -13.97
CA CYS A 204 -9.70 3.17 -13.98
C CYS A 204 -8.81 1.95 -14.14
N VAL A 205 -7.80 2.01 -15.01
CA VAL A 205 -6.70 1.03 -14.99
C VAL A 205 -5.85 1.29 -13.75
N THR A 206 -5.53 0.24 -12.99
CA THR A 206 -4.87 0.32 -11.69
C THR A 206 -3.61 -0.52 -11.63
N VAL A 207 -2.73 -0.18 -10.67
CA VAL A 207 -1.46 -0.90 -10.45
C VAL A 207 -1.45 -1.52 -9.05
N PHE A 208 -0.99 -2.77 -8.99
CA PHE A 208 -0.61 -3.46 -7.76
C PHE A 208 0.89 -3.66 -7.72
N ALA A 209 1.55 -3.30 -6.62
CA ALA A 209 2.95 -3.62 -6.39
C ALA A 209 3.23 -3.78 -4.89
N ARG A 210 4.36 -4.42 -4.56
CA ARG A 210 4.84 -4.50 -3.17
C ARG A 210 5.48 -3.21 -2.68
N SER A 211 5.99 -2.38 -3.58
CA SER A 211 6.59 -1.08 -3.25
C SER A 211 5.80 0.08 -3.86
N LEU A 212 5.74 1.19 -3.12
CA LEU A 212 5.09 2.42 -3.59
C LEU A 212 5.81 3.00 -4.81
N ASP A 213 7.15 2.97 -4.82
CA ASP A 213 7.93 3.55 -5.92
C ASP A 213 7.65 2.84 -7.24
N LEU A 214 7.58 1.50 -7.24
CA LEU A 214 7.24 0.74 -8.45
C LEU A 214 5.80 0.99 -8.89
N ALA A 215 4.85 1.00 -7.94
CA ALA A 215 3.44 1.26 -8.24
C ALA A 215 3.25 2.66 -8.86
N ARG A 216 3.92 3.68 -8.29
CA ARG A 216 3.92 5.05 -8.79
C ARG A 216 4.56 5.16 -10.17
N THR A 217 5.75 4.58 -10.36
CA THR A 217 6.45 4.60 -11.65
C THR A 217 5.61 3.97 -12.76
N ALA A 218 5.00 2.80 -12.50
CA ALA A 218 4.13 2.15 -13.47
C ALA A 218 2.89 3.00 -13.80
N ALA A 219 2.26 3.62 -12.80
CA ALA A 219 1.11 4.49 -13.00
C ALA A 219 1.46 5.75 -13.80
N GLU A 220 2.59 6.40 -13.51
CA GLU A 220 3.10 7.57 -14.23
C GLU A 220 3.42 7.26 -15.70
N LEU A 221 4.03 6.10 -15.97
CA LEU A 221 4.34 5.67 -17.34
C LEU A 221 3.08 5.39 -18.18
N MET A 222 1.98 4.99 -17.54
CA MET A 222 0.70 4.76 -18.24
C MET A 222 -0.10 6.05 -18.46
N ALA A 223 0.21 7.14 -17.75
CA ALA A 223 -0.59 8.35 -17.73
C ALA A 223 -0.55 9.15 -19.04
N GLY A 224 -1.62 9.93 -19.24
CA GLY A 224 -1.78 10.88 -20.35
C GLY A 224 -2.63 10.34 -21.50
N PRO A 225 -3.26 11.23 -22.29
CA PRO A 225 -4.11 10.90 -23.41
C PRO A 225 -3.42 10.04 -24.47
N ASP A 226 -4.17 9.19 -25.14
CA ASP A 226 -3.71 8.36 -26.26
C ASP A 226 -4.30 8.80 -27.63
N GLY A 227 -5.19 9.78 -27.61
CA GLY A 227 -5.88 10.27 -28.80
C GLY A 227 -7.03 9.36 -29.28
N VAL A 228 -7.33 8.29 -28.56
CA VAL A 228 -8.37 7.30 -28.88
C VAL A 228 -9.48 7.29 -27.85
N ASP A 229 -9.15 7.21 -26.55
CA ASP A 229 -10.13 7.24 -25.48
C ASP A 229 -10.66 8.68 -25.27
N PRO A 230 -11.95 8.94 -25.56
CA PRO A 230 -12.54 10.29 -25.39
C PRO A 230 -12.64 10.72 -23.92
N LEU A 231 -12.51 9.80 -22.95
CA LEU A 231 -12.51 10.09 -21.53
C LEU A 231 -11.10 10.32 -20.97
N ALA A 232 -10.06 10.11 -21.77
CA ALA A 232 -8.68 10.36 -21.34
C ALA A 232 -8.43 11.85 -21.10
N ARG A 233 -7.74 12.13 -20.00
CA ARG A 233 -7.44 13.50 -19.54
C ARG A 233 -5.93 13.73 -19.41
N PRO A 234 -5.44 14.96 -19.70
CA PRO A 234 -4.06 15.32 -19.37
C PRO A 234 -3.86 15.35 -17.86
N ASP A 235 -2.61 15.14 -17.43
CA ASP A 235 -2.24 15.30 -16.02
C ASP A 235 -2.24 16.80 -15.66
N LEU A 236 -3.20 17.17 -14.84
CA LEU A 236 -3.35 18.52 -14.29
C LEU A 236 -2.82 18.59 -12.85
N ALA A 237 -1.66 18.02 -12.59
CA ALA A 237 -1.09 17.86 -11.25
C ALA A 237 -1.44 19.02 -10.32
N LEU A 238 -2.07 18.70 -9.18
CA LEU A 238 -2.33 19.68 -8.13
C LEU A 238 -1.01 20.13 -7.50
N ALA A 239 -1.05 21.29 -6.84
CA ALA A 239 0.07 21.83 -6.09
C ALA A 239 0.66 20.81 -5.10
N ASP A 240 1.93 20.95 -4.78
CA ASP A 240 2.66 20.14 -3.82
C ASP A 240 1.97 20.05 -2.45
N LEU A 241 2.44 19.12 -1.61
CA LEU A 241 1.95 18.99 -0.25
C LEU A 241 2.13 20.32 0.52
N PRO A 242 1.14 20.74 1.32
CA PRO A 242 1.33 21.84 2.25
C PRO A 242 2.39 21.46 3.30
N ALA A 243 3.03 22.47 3.91
CA ALA A 243 4.06 22.25 4.93
C ALA A 243 3.57 21.38 6.11
N VAL A 244 2.29 21.53 6.47
CA VAL A 244 1.62 20.68 7.46
C VAL A 244 0.36 20.11 6.81
N PRO A 245 0.40 18.87 6.30
CA PRO A 245 -0.78 18.20 5.76
C PRO A 245 -1.88 18.02 6.81
N ARG A 246 -3.12 18.18 6.38
CA ARG A 246 -4.31 17.97 7.21
C ARG A 246 -5.08 16.74 6.72
N ILE A 247 -5.08 15.69 7.53
CA ILE A 247 -5.67 14.39 7.20
C ILE A 247 -7.06 14.31 7.83
N ALA A 248 -8.08 14.17 6.98
CA ALA A 248 -9.44 13.87 7.42
C ALA A 248 -9.56 12.40 7.79
N VAL A 249 -10.29 12.08 8.86
CA VAL A 249 -10.67 10.72 9.23
C VAL A 249 -12.18 10.69 9.51
N PRO A 250 -12.87 9.53 9.29
CA PRO A 250 -14.29 9.41 9.58
C PRO A 250 -14.61 9.63 11.07
N LEU A 251 -15.84 10.06 11.36
CA LEU A 251 -16.37 10.05 12.72
C LEU A 251 -16.36 8.61 13.28
N PRO A 252 -16.20 8.41 14.60
CA PRO A 252 -16.18 7.08 15.23
C PRO A 252 -17.41 6.23 14.87
N SER A 253 -18.61 6.83 14.81
CA SER A 253 -19.85 6.13 14.44
C SER A 253 -19.84 5.60 13.00
N GLN A 254 -19.02 6.17 12.12
CA GLN A 254 -18.90 5.74 10.73
C GLN A 254 -17.88 4.60 10.55
N LEU A 255 -17.13 4.27 11.60
CA LEU A 255 -16.24 3.13 11.70
C LEU A 255 -16.90 1.90 12.33
N GLU A 256 -18.15 2.00 12.75
CA GLU A 256 -18.91 0.85 13.26
C GLU A 256 -19.06 -0.24 12.20
N GLY A 257 -19.03 -1.51 12.64
CA GLY A 257 -19.13 -2.69 11.76
C GLY A 257 -17.80 -3.13 11.13
N LEU A 258 -16.67 -2.54 11.52
CA LEU A 258 -15.36 -3.09 11.24
C LEU A 258 -15.17 -4.46 11.92
N ALA A 259 -14.39 -5.33 11.31
CA ALA A 259 -14.01 -6.61 11.92
C ALA A 259 -13.25 -6.39 13.24
N PRO A 260 -13.27 -7.37 14.17
CA PRO A 260 -12.53 -7.27 15.42
C PRO A 260 -11.05 -6.92 15.19
N GLY A 261 -10.47 -6.02 16.00
CA GLY A 261 -9.10 -5.53 15.90
C GLY A 261 -8.84 -4.51 14.79
N TRP A 262 -9.80 -4.30 13.86
CA TRP A 262 -9.61 -3.38 12.73
C TRP A 262 -9.76 -1.91 13.14
N ALA A 263 -10.59 -1.62 14.13
CA ALA A 263 -10.72 -0.26 14.66
C ALA A 263 -9.41 0.19 15.34
N GLU A 264 -8.80 -0.69 16.12
CA GLU A 264 -7.51 -0.47 16.78
C GLU A 264 -6.37 -0.31 15.75
N ALA A 265 -6.35 -1.16 14.73
CA ALA A 265 -5.37 -1.06 13.63
C ALA A 265 -5.51 0.26 12.85
N PHE A 266 -6.75 0.71 12.63
CA PHE A 266 -7.01 2.01 12.02
C PHE A 266 -6.57 3.17 12.91
N ALA A 267 -6.86 3.12 14.21
CA ALA A 267 -6.39 4.11 15.18
C ALA A 267 -4.86 4.20 15.20
N ALA A 268 -4.16 3.07 15.16
CA ALA A 268 -2.69 3.05 15.06
C ALA A 268 -2.18 3.70 13.75
N ALA A 269 -2.86 3.50 12.63
CA ALA A 269 -2.53 4.17 11.37
C ALA A 269 -2.76 5.70 11.46
N VAL A 270 -3.84 6.13 12.11
CA VAL A 270 -4.11 7.55 12.40
C VAL A 270 -3.01 8.16 13.27
N ASP A 271 -2.61 7.45 14.34
CA ASP A 271 -1.55 7.91 15.24
C ASP A 271 -0.20 8.01 14.53
N ARG A 272 0.06 7.14 13.53
CA ARG A 272 1.24 7.25 12.69
C ARG A 272 1.26 8.57 11.90
N PHE A 273 0.15 9.02 11.34
CA PHE A 273 0.07 10.33 10.68
C PHE A 273 0.27 11.49 11.68
N ARG A 274 -0.28 11.39 12.91
CA ARG A 274 -0.01 12.38 13.98
C ARG A 274 1.47 12.43 14.33
N ALA A 275 2.11 11.26 14.45
CA ALA A 275 3.53 11.15 14.75
C ALA A 275 4.45 11.70 13.64
N LEU A 276 3.96 11.78 12.40
CA LEU A 276 4.63 12.44 11.29
C LEU A 276 4.44 13.98 11.29
N GLY A 277 3.77 14.53 12.31
CA GLY A 277 3.50 15.97 12.42
C GLY A 277 2.29 16.44 11.61
N HIS A 278 1.49 15.56 11.07
CA HIS A 278 0.29 15.93 10.33
C HIS A 278 -0.87 16.28 11.28
N GLN A 279 -1.68 17.25 10.89
CA GLN A 279 -2.94 17.49 11.59
C GLN A 279 -3.96 16.42 11.21
N VAL A 280 -4.61 15.82 12.19
CA VAL A 280 -5.70 14.87 11.97
C VAL A 280 -6.99 15.47 12.47
N VAL A 281 -8.04 15.44 11.63
CA VAL A 281 -9.36 16.00 11.93
C VAL A 281 -10.44 14.98 11.63
N GLU A 282 -11.39 14.83 12.54
CA GLU A 282 -12.59 14.05 12.30
C GLU A 282 -13.56 14.82 11.41
N VAL A 283 -14.13 14.15 10.42
CA VAL A 283 -15.10 14.71 9.48
C VAL A 283 -16.28 13.77 9.30
N ASP A 284 -17.46 14.34 9.07
CA ASP A 284 -18.63 13.55 8.69
C ASP A 284 -18.54 13.15 7.22
N ILE A 285 -18.34 11.85 6.96
CA ILE A 285 -18.28 11.29 5.60
C ILE A 285 -19.63 10.70 5.14
N ALA A 286 -20.74 10.92 5.86
CA ALA A 286 -22.05 10.42 5.45
C ALA A 286 -22.39 10.75 4.00
N PRO A 287 -22.15 11.98 3.48
CA PRO A 287 -22.42 12.28 2.06
C PRO A 287 -21.63 11.40 1.08
N LEU A 288 -20.40 11.00 1.44
CA LEU A 288 -19.60 10.09 0.61
C LEU A 288 -20.16 8.67 0.64
N LEU A 289 -20.59 8.19 1.82
CA LEU A 289 -21.21 6.87 1.97
C LEU A 289 -22.57 6.80 1.25
N ASP A 290 -23.35 7.87 1.27
CA ASP A 290 -24.62 7.99 0.54
C ASP A 290 -24.37 7.97 -0.98
N ALA A 291 -23.35 8.69 -1.47
CA ALA A 291 -22.93 8.62 -2.86
C ALA A 291 -22.52 7.18 -3.26
N ALA A 292 -21.80 6.47 -2.38
CA ALA A 292 -21.37 5.10 -2.63
C ALA A 292 -22.52 4.12 -2.90
N SER A 293 -23.68 4.33 -2.25
CA SER A 293 -24.87 3.48 -2.42
C SER A 293 -25.45 3.53 -3.84
N LEU A 294 -25.33 4.68 -4.51
CA LEU A 294 -25.91 4.88 -5.85
C LEU A 294 -25.31 3.97 -6.93
N LEU A 295 -24.11 3.43 -6.69
CA LEU A 295 -23.42 2.61 -7.71
C LEU A 295 -24.12 1.28 -7.99
N TYR A 296 -24.75 0.67 -6.98
CA TYR A 296 -25.42 -0.62 -7.09
C TYR A 296 -26.92 -0.56 -6.79
N ASP A 297 -27.33 0.33 -5.88
CA ASP A 297 -28.73 0.46 -5.46
C ASP A 297 -29.49 1.51 -6.31
N GLY A 298 -28.75 2.34 -7.06
CA GLY A 298 -29.27 3.36 -7.95
C GLY A 298 -29.23 2.98 -9.42
N ALA A 299 -29.66 3.92 -10.28
CA ALA A 299 -29.74 3.75 -11.71
C ALA A 299 -28.38 3.67 -12.42
N PHE A 300 -27.25 3.97 -11.75
CA PHE A 300 -25.91 3.83 -12.32
C PHE A 300 -25.55 2.38 -12.69
N VAL A 301 -26.25 1.38 -12.14
CA VAL A 301 -26.12 -0.03 -12.54
C VAL A 301 -26.44 -0.25 -14.03
N ALA A 302 -27.21 0.64 -14.65
CA ALA A 302 -27.53 0.59 -16.08
C ALA A 302 -26.28 0.64 -16.98
N GLU A 303 -25.19 1.25 -16.52
CA GLU A 303 -23.94 1.29 -17.29
C GLU A 303 -23.31 -0.10 -17.43
N ARG A 304 -23.46 -0.99 -16.43
CA ARG A 304 -23.03 -2.40 -16.53
C ARG A 304 -23.80 -3.16 -17.59
N TYR A 305 -25.12 -2.91 -17.67
CA TYR A 305 -25.95 -3.49 -18.73
C TYR A 305 -25.55 -2.96 -20.11
N ALA A 306 -25.30 -1.66 -20.23
CA ALA A 306 -24.82 -1.05 -21.49
C ALA A 306 -23.47 -1.64 -21.93
N ALA A 307 -22.61 -2.04 -20.98
CA ALA A 307 -21.30 -2.63 -21.28
C ALA A 307 -21.40 -4.07 -21.81
N VAL A 308 -22.08 -4.96 -21.10
CA VAL A 308 -22.04 -6.42 -21.39
C VAL A 308 -23.41 -7.10 -21.32
N GLY A 309 -24.49 -6.36 -21.14
CA GLY A 309 -25.85 -6.91 -21.00
C GLY A 309 -26.29 -7.72 -22.21
N ALA A 310 -26.04 -7.23 -23.42
CA ALA A 310 -26.39 -7.96 -24.66
C ALA A 310 -25.69 -9.31 -24.76
N HIS A 311 -24.42 -9.42 -24.32
CA HIS A 311 -23.72 -10.70 -24.27
C HIS A 311 -24.37 -11.67 -23.29
N ILE A 312 -24.68 -11.21 -22.06
CA ILE A 312 -25.32 -12.06 -21.03
C ILE A 312 -26.73 -12.47 -21.48
N GLU A 313 -27.48 -11.61 -22.17
CA GLU A 313 -28.79 -11.96 -22.74
C GLU A 313 -28.69 -13.06 -23.78
N ALA A 314 -27.70 -13.00 -24.64
CA ALA A 314 -27.49 -14.00 -25.67
C ALA A 314 -27.01 -15.37 -25.13
N HIS A 315 -26.47 -15.41 -23.91
CA HIS A 315 -25.89 -16.61 -23.28
C HIS A 315 -26.58 -16.95 -21.93
N ARG A 316 -27.88 -16.67 -21.80
CA ARG A 316 -28.65 -16.91 -20.55
C ARG A 316 -28.63 -18.38 -20.10
N ASP A 317 -28.52 -19.31 -21.03
CA ASP A 317 -28.43 -20.74 -20.79
C ASP A 317 -27.08 -21.16 -20.18
N GLU A 318 -26.08 -20.30 -20.22
CA GLU A 318 -24.77 -20.54 -19.60
C GLU A 318 -24.67 -20.03 -18.15
N VAL A 319 -25.73 -19.41 -17.61
CA VAL A 319 -25.76 -18.93 -16.22
C VAL A 319 -25.69 -20.12 -15.25
N GLY A 320 -24.70 -20.09 -14.36
CA GLY A 320 -24.37 -21.18 -13.44
C GLY A 320 -23.30 -22.14 -13.99
N ALA A 321 -22.88 -21.97 -15.26
CA ALA A 321 -21.78 -22.71 -15.88
C ALA A 321 -20.61 -21.78 -16.24
N ASP A 322 -20.75 -21.00 -17.33
CA ASP A 322 -19.75 -20.00 -17.74
C ASP A 322 -20.03 -18.61 -17.19
N LEU A 323 -21.31 -18.27 -16.97
CA LEU A 323 -21.73 -16.99 -16.41
C LEU A 323 -22.07 -17.14 -14.93
N ASP A 324 -21.44 -16.31 -14.08
CA ASP A 324 -21.73 -16.26 -12.64
C ASP A 324 -23.17 -15.73 -12.39
N PRO A 325 -23.99 -16.46 -11.60
CA PRO A 325 -25.38 -16.08 -11.36
C PRO A 325 -25.54 -14.69 -10.72
N SER A 326 -24.65 -14.30 -9.80
CA SER A 326 -24.71 -12.99 -9.14
C SER A 326 -24.37 -11.87 -10.13
N VAL A 327 -23.36 -12.07 -10.98
CA VAL A 327 -22.96 -11.11 -12.02
C VAL A 327 -24.08 -10.97 -13.05
N ALA A 328 -24.64 -12.09 -13.55
CA ALA A 328 -25.73 -12.07 -14.50
C ALA A 328 -26.96 -11.32 -13.93
N ALA A 329 -27.34 -11.58 -12.67
CA ALA A 329 -28.45 -10.90 -12.01
C ALA A 329 -28.23 -9.38 -11.88
N ILE A 330 -27.02 -8.95 -11.48
CA ILE A 330 -26.64 -7.53 -11.34
C ILE A 330 -26.70 -6.83 -12.70
N VAL A 331 -26.04 -7.40 -13.72
CA VAL A 331 -25.96 -6.78 -15.05
C VAL A 331 -27.33 -6.70 -15.72
N LEU A 332 -28.10 -7.81 -15.73
CA LEU A 332 -29.44 -7.82 -16.31
C LEU A 332 -30.42 -6.94 -15.54
N GLY A 333 -30.21 -6.78 -14.22
CA GLY A 333 -30.95 -5.81 -13.40
C GLY A 333 -30.76 -4.38 -13.88
N GLY A 334 -29.62 -4.05 -14.47
CA GLY A 334 -29.30 -2.75 -15.04
C GLY A 334 -30.14 -2.33 -16.26
N ALA A 335 -30.90 -3.25 -16.85
CA ALA A 335 -31.89 -2.91 -17.90
C ALA A 335 -33.18 -2.24 -17.36
N ARG A 336 -33.41 -2.30 -16.04
CA ARG A 336 -34.66 -1.84 -15.43
C ARG A 336 -34.74 -0.34 -15.21
N PRO A 337 -33.68 0.35 -14.74
CA PRO A 337 -33.74 1.78 -14.49
C PRO A 337 -34.11 2.56 -15.76
N THR A 338 -34.94 3.57 -15.60
CA THR A 338 -35.30 4.50 -16.66
C THR A 338 -34.26 5.63 -16.76
N ALA A 339 -34.24 6.33 -17.89
CA ALA A 339 -33.44 7.54 -18.05
C ALA A 339 -33.80 8.63 -17.03
N ALA A 340 -35.09 8.73 -16.65
CA ALA A 340 -35.54 9.70 -15.64
C ALA A 340 -34.93 9.40 -14.26
N GLU A 341 -34.90 8.12 -13.87
CA GLU A 341 -34.26 7.69 -12.61
C GLU A 341 -32.74 7.93 -12.65
N LEU A 342 -32.10 7.70 -13.80
CA LEU A 342 -30.68 7.99 -13.94
C LEU A 342 -30.36 9.47 -13.76
N PHE A 343 -31.15 10.37 -14.35
CA PHE A 343 -30.96 11.82 -14.16
C PHE A 343 -31.27 12.25 -12.73
N ALA A 344 -32.27 11.66 -12.07
CA ALA A 344 -32.53 11.94 -10.65
C ALA A 344 -31.37 11.48 -9.76
N ASP A 345 -30.79 10.32 -10.04
CA ASP A 345 -29.60 9.83 -9.31
C ASP A 345 -28.36 10.66 -9.61
N GLN A 346 -28.23 11.22 -10.82
CA GLN A 346 -27.16 12.17 -11.14
C GLN A 346 -27.27 13.45 -10.30
N GLU A 347 -28.49 14.01 -10.15
CA GLU A 347 -28.73 15.17 -9.28
C GLU A 347 -28.41 14.84 -7.80
N ARG A 348 -28.78 13.65 -7.33
CA ARG A 348 -28.43 13.18 -5.98
C ARG A 348 -26.92 13.06 -5.80
N LEU A 349 -26.21 12.48 -6.79
CA LEU A 349 -24.77 12.34 -6.78
C LEU A 349 -24.08 13.70 -6.72
N ASP A 350 -24.56 14.69 -7.49
CA ASP A 350 -24.04 16.06 -7.49
C ASP A 350 -24.23 16.73 -6.13
N ALA A 351 -25.40 16.53 -5.48
CA ALA A 351 -25.66 17.03 -4.13
C ALA A 351 -24.76 16.37 -3.08
N PHE A 352 -24.62 15.06 -3.10
CA PHE A 352 -23.71 14.33 -2.21
C PHE A 352 -22.24 14.72 -2.44
N GLY A 353 -21.85 14.91 -3.70
CA GLY A 353 -20.51 15.38 -4.06
C GLY A 353 -20.23 16.79 -3.55
N ALA A 354 -21.20 17.71 -3.63
CA ALA A 354 -21.08 19.06 -3.07
C ALA A 354 -20.93 19.03 -1.54
N ALA A 355 -21.76 18.24 -0.84
CA ALA A 355 -21.67 18.06 0.62
C ALA A 355 -20.36 17.39 1.03
N GLY A 356 -19.92 16.36 0.30
CA GLY A 356 -18.65 15.67 0.55
C GLY A 356 -17.43 16.59 0.36
N ARG A 357 -17.43 17.44 -0.67
CA ARG A 357 -16.38 18.45 -0.86
C ARG A 357 -16.36 19.48 0.27
N ALA A 358 -17.52 19.93 0.74
CA ALA A 358 -17.63 20.84 1.87
C ALA A 358 -17.11 20.19 3.17
N ALA A 359 -17.43 18.92 3.43
CA ALA A 359 -16.92 18.19 4.59
C ALA A 359 -15.39 18.03 4.57
N LEU A 360 -14.80 17.91 3.38
CA LEU A 360 -13.36 17.74 3.19
C LEU A 360 -12.61 19.06 2.95
N GLU A 361 -13.29 20.21 3.05
CA GLU A 361 -12.67 21.51 2.79
C GLU A 361 -11.47 21.77 3.71
N GLY A 362 -10.39 22.27 3.15
CA GLY A 362 -9.14 22.52 3.87
C GLY A 362 -8.38 21.27 4.32
N THR A 363 -8.81 20.08 3.90
CA THR A 363 -8.04 18.84 4.14
C THR A 363 -7.15 18.50 2.94
N THR A 364 -6.07 17.77 3.21
CA THR A 364 -5.13 17.32 2.16
C THR A 364 -5.55 15.98 1.57
N ALA A 365 -6.05 15.08 2.40
CA ALA A 365 -6.56 13.77 2.02
C ALA A 365 -7.53 13.24 3.09
N LEU A 366 -8.43 12.35 2.69
CA LEU A 366 -9.23 11.50 3.55
C LEU A 366 -8.50 10.17 3.75
N LEU A 367 -8.33 9.75 4.99
CA LEU A 367 -7.82 8.45 5.39
C LEU A 367 -8.99 7.58 5.90
N THR A 368 -9.13 6.37 5.35
CA THR A 368 -10.13 5.38 5.80
C THR A 368 -9.48 3.99 5.88
N PRO A 369 -10.07 3.02 6.61
CA PRO A 369 -9.83 1.62 6.28
C PRO A 369 -10.15 1.40 4.81
N THR A 370 -9.43 0.50 4.11
CA THR A 370 -9.74 0.24 2.69
C THR A 370 -11.04 -0.55 2.54
N THR A 371 -11.29 -1.48 3.45
CA THR A 371 -12.51 -2.29 3.51
C THR A 371 -12.90 -2.55 4.96
N THR A 372 -14.00 -3.25 5.21
CA THR A 372 -14.54 -3.41 6.58
C THR A 372 -14.18 -4.74 7.23
N TRP A 373 -13.78 -5.75 6.46
CA TRP A 373 -13.49 -7.09 6.96
C TRP A 373 -12.77 -7.94 5.91
N HIS A 374 -12.31 -9.13 6.33
CA HIS A 374 -11.67 -10.12 5.46
C HIS A 374 -12.40 -11.47 5.59
N PRO A 375 -13.47 -11.72 4.80
CA PRO A 375 -14.28 -12.93 4.92
C PRO A 375 -13.57 -14.18 4.41
N THR A 376 -14.03 -15.33 4.88
CA THR A 376 -13.69 -16.62 4.28
C THR A 376 -14.47 -16.85 2.97
N LEU A 377 -13.98 -17.77 2.16
CA LEU A 377 -14.68 -18.23 0.94
C LEU A 377 -16.08 -18.74 1.27
N GLU A 378 -16.22 -19.47 2.38
CA GLU A 378 -17.50 -20.02 2.85
C GLU A 378 -18.48 -18.89 3.24
N GLN A 379 -18.00 -17.87 3.95
CA GLN A 379 -18.83 -16.71 4.33
C GLN A 379 -19.35 -15.94 3.10
N VAL A 380 -18.53 -15.81 2.07
CA VAL A 380 -18.96 -15.19 0.80
C VAL A 380 -19.95 -16.08 0.05
N ALA A 381 -19.75 -17.40 0.05
CA ALA A 381 -20.67 -18.34 -0.58
C ALA A 381 -22.06 -18.33 0.11
N ALA A 382 -22.10 -18.13 1.42
CA ALA A 382 -23.36 -18.05 2.19
C ALA A 382 -24.14 -16.74 1.94
N ASP A 383 -23.45 -15.63 1.67
CA ASP A 383 -24.07 -14.32 1.38
C ASP A 383 -23.25 -13.56 0.30
N PRO A 384 -23.35 -13.94 -0.97
CA PRO A 384 -22.51 -13.39 -2.02
C PRO A 384 -22.79 -11.91 -2.35
N ILE A 385 -23.98 -11.41 -2.04
CA ILE A 385 -24.34 -10.00 -2.27
C ILE A 385 -23.98 -9.14 -1.06
N GLY A 386 -24.43 -9.52 0.15
CA GLY A 386 -24.16 -8.75 1.36
C GLY A 386 -22.68 -8.70 1.71
N ALA A 387 -21.96 -9.83 1.56
CA ALA A 387 -20.51 -9.85 1.74
C ALA A 387 -19.82 -8.87 0.79
N ASN A 388 -20.19 -8.88 -0.49
CA ASN A 388 -19.64 -7.94 -1.49
C ASN A 388 -19.96 -6.48 -1.16
N SER A 389 -21.18 -6.16 -0.76
CA SER A 389 -21.58 -4.79 -0.42
C SER A 389 -20.79 -4.22 0.75
N ARG A 390 -20.54 -5.04 1.79
CA ARG A 390 -19.70 -4.65 2.93
C ARG A 390 -18.26 -4.31 2.52
N MET A 391 -17.70 -5.02 1.52
CA MET A 391 -16.33 -4.75 1.05
C MET A 391 -16.17 -3.36 0.45
N GLY A 392 -17.21 -2.83 -0.21
CA GLY A 392 -17.17 -1.57 -0.95
C GLY A 392 -17.48 -0.31 -0.14
N ARG A 393 -17.79 -0.42 1.16
CA ARG A 393 -18.28 0.70 1.99
C ARG A 393 -17.45 1.99 1.86
N TYR A 394 -16.13 1.87 1.91
CA TYR A 394 -15.23 3.04 1.86
C TYR A 394 -14.64 3.29 0.48
N THR A 395 -14.92 2.47 -0.52
CA THR A 395 -14.28 2.58 -1.84
C THR A 395 -15.20 3.06 -2.95
N ASN A 396 -16.50 2.71 -2.92
CA ASN A 396 -17.42 2.92 -4.04
C ASN A 396 -17.59 4.40 -4.44
N PHE A 397 -17.56 5.32 -3.48
CA PHE A 397 -17.76 6.75 -3.77
C PHE A 397 -16.64 7.38 -4.59
N ALA A 398 -15.41 6.85 -4.49
CA ALA A 398 -14.24 7.52 -5.05
C ALA A 398 -14.28 7.60 -6.59
N ASN A 399 -14.83 6.57 -7.26
CA ASN A 399 -14.98 6.59 -8.70
C ASN A 399 -16.14 7.51 -9.13
N LEU A 400 -17.30 7.42 -8.45
CA LEU A 400 -18.47 8.26 -8.73
C LEU A 400 -18.14 9.75 -8.57
N LEU A 401 -17.40 10.12 -7.53
CA LEU A 401 -17.06 11.50 -7.20
C LEU A 401 -15.72 11.98 -7.80
N ASP A 402 -15.19 11.26 -8.78
CA ASP A 402 -13.94 11.62 -9.48
C ASP A 402 -12.77 11.89 -8.54
N MET A 403 -12.52 11.00 -7.60
CA MET A 403 -11.43 11.11 -6.63
C MET A 403 -10.28 10.15 -6.98
N ALA A 404 -9.04 10.57 -6.79
CA ALA A 404 -7.87 9.68 -6.78
C ALA A 404 -7.82 8.92 -5.46
N SER A 405 -7.29 7.68 -5.47
CA SER A 405 -7.13 6.89 -4.24
C SER A 405 -5.89 6.00 -4.28
N LEU A 406 -5.29 5.79 -3.12
CA LEU A 406 -4.11 4.97 -2.94
C LEU A 406 -4.29 4.08 -1.70
N ALA A 407 -4.40 2.77 -1.90
CA ALA A 407 -4.38 1.81 -0.81
C ALA A 407 -2.94 1.45 -0.44
N VAL A 408 -2.65 1.41 0.85
CA VAL A 408 -1.33 1.08 1.39
C VAL A 408 -1.42 0.11 2.57
N PRO A 409 -0.43 -0.78 2.74
CA PRO A 409 -0.32 -1.63 3.93
C PRO A 409 -0.24 -0.79 5.21
N ALA A 410 -0.98 -1.20 6.25
CA ALA A 410 -0.98 -0.52 7.54
C ALA A 410 -0.73 -1.48 8.74
N GLY A 411 -0.29 -2.69 8.46
CA GLY A 411 0.03 -3.70 9.47
C GLY A 411 -0.77 -4.99 9.31
N PHE A 412 -0.87 -5.73 10.39
CA PHE A 412 -1.55 -7.02 10.44
C PHE A 412 -2.50 -7.07 11.63
N VAL A 413 -3.63 -7.76 11.45
CA VAL A 413 -4.57 -8.11 12.52
C VAL A 413 -4.76 -9.62 12.47
N ASP A 414 -4.51 -10.31 13.56
CA ASP A 414 -4.58 -11.78 13.66
C ASP A 414 -3.78 -12.51 12.56
N GLY A 415 -2.61 -11.97 12.20
CA GLY A 415 -1.74 -12.52 11.16
C GLY A 415 -2.19 -12.25 9.72
N LEU A 416 -3.26 -11.49 9.51
CA LEU A 416 -3.80 -11.12 8.21
C LEU A 416 -3.51 -9.64 7.89
N PRO A 417 -3.26 -9.29 6.62
CA PRO A 417 -3.02 -7.91 6.23
C PRO A 417 -4.20 -6.98 6.56
N PHE A 418 -3.85 -5.82 7.06
CA PHE A 418 -4.74 -4.67 7.20
C PHE A 418 -4.21 -3.51 6.37
N GLY A 419 -5.06 -2.92 5.54
CA GLY A 419 -4.70 -1.79 4.68
C GLY A 419 -5.59 -0.59 4.92
N VAL A 420 -4.99 0.59 4.81
CA VAL A 420 -5.69 1.89 4.80
C VAL A 420 -5.66 2.49 3.42
N MET A 421 -6.54 3.46 3.18
CA MET A 421 -6.66 4.14 1.90
C MET A 421 -6.61 5.65 2.11
N LEU A 422 -5.74 6.31 1.33
CA LEU A 422 -5.72 7.76 1.15
C LEU A 422 -6.55 8.12 -0.07
N THR A 423 -7.49 9.04 0.07
CA THR A 423 -8.36 9.50 -1.01
C THR A 423 -8.32 11.03 -1.07
N GLY A 424 -8.24 11.58 -2.27
CA GLY A 424 -8.24 13.02 -2.51
C GLY A 424 -8.97 13.39 -3.80
N PRO A 425 -9.15 14.68 -4.08
CA PRO A 425 -9.81 15.12 -5.32
C PRO A 425 -9.06 14.65 -6.57
N ALA A 426 -9.68 14.75 -7.73
CA ALA A 426 -9.04 14.45 -9.00
C ALA A 426 -7.67 15.17 -9.11
N PHE A 427 -6.69 14.49 -9.70
CA PHE A 427 -5.30 14.94 -9.88
C PHE A 427 -4.48 15.14 -8.59
N SER A 428 -4.95 14.61 -7.46
CA SER A 428 -4.15 14.55 -6.22
C SER A 428 -3.18 13.37 -6.17
N ASP A 429 -3.06 12.58 -7.23
CA ASP A 429 -2.30 11.32 -7.30
C ASP A 429 -0.88 11.45 -6.72
N ARG A 430 -0.11 12.47 -7.13
CA ARG A 430 1.26 12.71 -6.62
C ARG A 430 1.27 13.11 -5.15
N ARG A 431 0.27 13.89 -4.72
CA ARG A 431 0.11 14.30 -3.32
C ARG A 431 -0.18 13.10 -2.41
N LEU A 432 -1.08 12.21 -2.85
CA LEU A 432 -1.39 10.97 -2.13
C LEU A 432 -0.18 10.05 -2.07
N ALA A 433 0.60 9.94 -3.16
CA ALA A 433 1.84 9.17 -3.18
C ALA A 433 2.89 9.73 -2.20
N ALA A 434 3.03 11.04 -2.09
CA ALA A 434 3.94 11.67 -1.14
C ALA A 434 3.53 11.42 0.32
N LEU A 435 2.22 11.49 0.64
CA LEU A 435 1.68 11.12 1.95
C LEU A 435 1.92 9.65 2.27
N ALA A 436 1.69 8.76 1.30
CA ALA A 436 1.92 7.33 1.44
C ALA A 436 3.41 7.00 1.64
N ALA A 437 4.32 7.71 0.96
CA ALA A 437 5.76 7.56 1.13
C ALA A 437 6.19 7.92 2.57
N ALA A 438 5.69 9.03 3.09
CA ALA A 438 5.93 9.42 4.47
C ALA A 438 5.36 8.38 5.47
N PHE A 439 4.14 7.88 5.21
CA PHE A 439 3.51 6.85 6.02
C PHE A 439 4.28 5.52 5.98
N ALA A 440 4.79 5.10 4.84
CA ALA A 440 5.52 3.83 4.68
C ALA A 440 6.98 3.90 5.14
N ALA A 441 7.56 5.09 5.30
CA ALA A 441 8.95 5.27 5.67
C ALA A 441 9.26 4.58 7.02
N PRO A 442 10.31 3.78 7.13
CA PRO A 442 10.74 3.22 8.41
C PRO A 442 11.08 4.36 9.38
N THR A 443 10.74 4.16 10.65
CA THR A 443 11.01 5.13 11.71
C THR A 443 11.86 4.52 12.81
N VAL A 444 12.60 5.36 13.53
CA VAL A 444 13.39 4.99 14.70
C VAL A 444 12.90 5.80 15.89
N ASP A 445 12.58 5.12 16.99
CA ASP A 445 12.28 5.77 18.27
C ASP A 445 13.59 6.03 19.01
N LEU A 446 13.83 7.31 19.33
CA LEU A 446 15.05 7.81 19.96
C LEU A 446 14.73 8.41 21.33
N LEU A 447 15.32 7.85 22.39
CA LEU A 447 15.30 8.46 23.72
C LEU A 447 16.33 9.59 23.82
N VAL A 448 15.89 10.76 24.27
CA VAL A 448 16.74 11.89 24.62
C VAL A 448 16.55 12.24 26.11
N VAL A 449 17.63 12.54 26.79
CA VAL A 449 17.63 12.81 28.24
C VAL A 449 18.25 14.16 28.61
N GLY A 450 18.58 15.01 27.60
CA GLY A 450 19.36 16.22 27.85
C GLY A 450 19.01 17.42 26.95
N ALA A 451 20.01 17.99 26.30
CA ALA A 451 19.88 19.21 25.50
C ALA A 451 18.89 19.11 24.31
N HIS A 452 18.47 17.91 23.94
CA HIS A 452 17.47 17.65 22.90
C HIS A 452 16.01 17.53 23.43
N LEU A 453 15.78 17.58 24.75
CA LEU A 453 14.42 17.62 25.31
C LEU A 453 13.68 18.87 24.81
N ARG A 454 12.34 18.82 24.75
CA ARG A 454 11.50 19.97 24.38
C ARG A 454 11.85 21.20 25.24
N GLY A 455 12.03 22.35 24.58
CA GLY A 455 12.43 23.60 25.22
C GLY A 455 13.90 23.72 25.57
N GLN A 456 14.72 22.69 25.29
CA GLN A 456 16.18 22.74 25.46
C GLN A 456 16.88 23.17 24.15
N PRO A 457 18.12 23.68 24.22
CA PRO A 457 18.79 24.37 23.10
C PRO A 457 18.94 23.58 21.80
N LEU A 458 19.06 22.25 21.87
CA LEU A 458 19.28 21.39 20.70
C LEU A 458 18.00 20.68 20.20
N ASN A 459 16.84 20.94 20.81
CA ASN A 459 15.59 20.29 20.37
C ASN A 459 15.28 20.54 18.90
N GLY A 460 15.61 21.73 18.38
CA GLY A 460 15.42 22.08 16.98
C GLY A 460 16.13 21.15 15.99
N GLN A 461 17.21 20.46 16.39
CA GLN A 461 17.90 19.47 15.54
C GLN A 461 17.06 18.21 15.30
N LEU A 462 16.30 17.75 16.31
CA LEU A 462 15.35 16.65 16.15
C LEU A 462 14.21 17.04 15.20
N VAL A 463 13.64 18.22 15.41
CA VAL A 463 12.56 18.74 14.57
C VAL A 463 13.02 18.91 13.11
N ALA A 464 14.22 19.47 12.89
CA ALA A 464 14.80 19.62 11.56
C ALA A 464 15.09 18.27 10.87
N SER A 465 15.33 17.20 11.65
CA SER A 465 15.48 15.82 11.17
C SER A 465 14.15 15.11 10.94
N GLY A 466 13.01 15.80 10.99
CA GLY A 466 11.67 15.25 10.84
C GLY A 466 11.16 14.52 12.08
N GLY A 467 11.78 14.75 13.24
CA GLY A 467 11.40 14.13 14.51
C GLY A 467 10.10 14.68 15.08
N SER A 468 9.28 13.80 15.62
CA SER A 468 8.06 14.12 16.36
C SER A 468 8.11 13.53 17.76
N PHE A 469 7.59 14.28 18.74
CA PHE A 469 7.49 13.82 20.12
C PHE A 469 6.48 12.69 20.24
N VAL A 470 6.86 11.60 20.93
CA VAL A 470 5.98 10.45 21.17
C VAL A 470 5.44 10.47 22.60
N ARG A 471 6.35 10.41 23.59
CA ARG A 471 5.99 10.37 25.02
C ARG A 471 7.16 10.75 25.91
N GLU A 472 6.85 11.08 27.16
CA GLU A 472 7.85 11.05 28.22
C GLU A 472 8.12 9.59 28.62
N ALA A 473 9.34 9.30 29.02
CA ALA A 473 9.78 7.98 29.44
C ALA A 473 10.82 8.08 30.54
N ARG A 474 11.06 6.97 31.26
CA ARG A 474 12.16 6.84 32.19
C ARG A 474 13.06 5.68 31.79
N THR A 475 14.36 5.83 31.97
CA THR A 475 15.27 4.68 31.84
C THR A 475 15.02 3.67 32.93
N ALA A 476 15.47 2.43 32.74
CA ALA A 476 15.64 1.49 33.82
C ALA A 476 16.62 2.05 34.89
N SER A 477 16.63 1.46 36.08
CA SER A 477 17.40 1.95 37.25
C SER A 477 18.93 1.74 37.16
N ASP A 478 19.39 1.02 36.13
CA ASP A 478 20.80 0.68 35.86
C ASP A 478 21.56 1.75 35.06
N TYR A 479 21.00 2.95 34.94
CA TYR A 479 21.63 4.10 34.29
C TYR A 479 22.01 5.20 35.26
N ARG A 480 23.11 5.92 34.94
CA ARG A 480 23.59 7.12 35.64
C ARG A 480 23.65 8.29 34.66
N LEU A 481 23.39 9.48 35.19
CA LEU A 481 23.42 10.74 34.45
C LEU A 481 24.52 11.65 34.99
N TYR A 482 25.39 12.14 34.11
CA TYR A 482 26.53 12.99 34.46
C TYR A 482 26.44 14.34 33.75
N ALA A 483 26.83 15.44 34.43
CA ALA A 483 26.94 16.74 33.79
C ALA A 483 28.27 16.82 33.03
N LEU A 484 28.23 16.99 31.71
CA LEU A 484 29.42 17.10 30.86
C LEU A 484 29.82 18.58 30.68
N ASP A 485 31.14 18.85 30.65
CA ASP A 485 31.69 20.16 30.30
C ASP A 485 31.65 20.36 28.77
N THR A 486 30.50 20.76 28.26
CA THR A 486 30.26 20.97 26.82
C THR A 486 29.52 22.27 26.56
N VAL A 487 29.63 22.82 25.32
CA VAL A 487 28.90 24.01 24.89
C VAL A 487 28.01 23.65 23.69
N PRO A 488 26.66 23.72 23.78
CA PRO A 488 25.91 23.96 25.03
C PRO A 488 26.09 22.81 26.03
N PRO A 489 25.76 23.03 27.32
CA PRO A 489 25.84 21.99 28.34
C PRO A 489 24.97 20.78 27.98
N LYS A 490 25.49 19.58 28.15
CA LYS A 490 24.81 18.31 27.87
C LYS A 490 25.01 17.31 29.02
N PRO A 491 24.05 16.44 29.29
CA PRO A 491 24.30 15.30 30.15
C PRO A 491 24.91 14.13 29.38
N GLY A 492 25.65 13.28 30.08
CA GLY A 492 26.11 11.97 29.63
C GLY A 492 25.34 10.86 30.32
N LEU A 493 24.68 9.99 29.56
CA LEU A 493 23.99 8.80 30.09
C LEU A 493 24.91 7.59 29.95
N VAL A 494 25.10 6.85 31.05
CA VAL A 494 25.91 5.64 31.09
C VAL A 494 25.16 4.50 31.74
N ARG A 495 25.22 3.31 31.14
CA ARG A 495 24.72 2.08 31.76
C ARG A 495 25.79 1.51 32.71
N VAL A 496 25.46 1.35 33.99
CA VAL A 496 26.37 0.87 35.03
C VAL A 496 26.19 -0.60 35.40
N GLY A 497 25.24 -1.28 34.75
CA GLY A 497 24.86 -2.68 35.05
C GLY A 497 23.89 -2.79 36.21
N PRO A 498 23.30 -3.97 36.42
CA PRO A 498 22.35 -4.17 37.50
C PRO A 498 23.04 -3.94 38.86
N VAL A 499 22.56 -2.99 39.63
CA VAL A 499 23.03 -2.77 40.99
C VAL A 499 22.62 -4.00 41.82
N ALA A 500 23.59 -4.85 42.19
CA ALA A 500 23.31 -5.95 43.10
C ALA A 500 22.67 -5.38 44.38
N SER A 501 21.47 -5.83 44.69
CA SER A 501 20.75 -5.45 45.90
C SER A 501 21.60 -5.84 47.11
N GLY A 502 22.38 -4.91 47.66
CA GLY A 502 23.18 -5.16 48.88
C GLY A 502 24.48 -4.38 49.04
N ALA A 503 24.98 -3.62 48.09
CA ALA A 503 26.20 -2.82 48.27
C ALA A 503 25.90 -1.33 48.05
N ALA A 504 25.57 -0.61 49.13
CA ALA A 504 25.58 0.84 49.10
C ALA A 504 27.00 1.32 49.06
N ALA A 505 27.42 2.04 48.02
CA ALA A 505 28.68 2.76 48.01
C ALA A 505 28.65 3.86 49.10
N PRO A 506 29.76 4.10 49.83
CA PRO A 506 29.77 5.13 50.86
C PRO A 506 29.60 6.50 50.21
N GLY A 507 28.44 7.16 50.48
CA GLY A 507 28.17 8.53 50.03
C GLY A 507 26.89 8.70 49.24
N SER A 508 26.14 7.64 48.87
CA SER A 508 24.82 7.76 48.20
C SER A 508 23.70 7.94 49.19
N GLY A 509 23.13 9.13 49.26
CA GLY A 509 21.85 9.36 49.94
C GLY A 509 20.79 8.38 49.44
N SER A 510 19.91 7.93 50.35
CA SER A 510 18.85 6.96 50.15
C SER A 510 17.77 7.46 49.19
N GLY A 511 18.04 7.44 47.89
CA GLY A 511 17.07 7.59 46.81
C GLY A 511 16.81 6.23 46.21
N SER A 512 15.66 5.64 46.45
CA SER A 512 15.14 4.46 45.75
C SER A 512 15.21 4.73 44.21
N GLY A 513 15.94 3.91 43.47
CA GLY A 513 16.33 4.17 42.07
C GLY A 513 15.12 4.29 41.14
N SER A 514 14.62 5.50 41.00
CA SER A 514 13.77 5.86 39.85
C SER A 514 14.67 6.18 38.68
N GLY A 515 14.40 5.58 37.51
CA GLY A 515 15.18 5.83 36.26
C GLY A 515 15.24 7.33 35.88
N ILE A 516 16.09 7.65 34.93
CA ILE A 516 16.30 9.02 34.43
C ILE A 516 15.14 9.42 33.52
N VAL A 517 14.52 10.58 33.77
CA VAL A 517 13.46 11.16 32.93
C VAL A 517 14.03 11.58 31.60
N GLY A 518 13.36 11.17 30.54
CA GLY A 518 13.67 11.52 29.16
C GLY A 518 12.40 11.66 28.31
N GLU A 519 12.61 11.86 27.03
CA GLU A 519 11.56 11.92 26.02
C GLU A 519 11.89 10.97 24.87
N VAL A 520 10.89 10.18 24.43
CA VAL A 520 10.99 9.38 23.21
C VAL A 520 10.49 10.23 22.05
N TRP A 521 11.33 10.31 21.02
CA TRP A 521 11.07 10.98 19.77
C TRP A 521 11.09 9.99 18.62
N ARG A 522 10.15 10.08 17.70
CA ARG A 522 10.11 9.27 16.48
C ARG A 522 10.68 10.03 15.32
N LEU A 523 11.71 9.50 14.66
CA LEU A 523 12.36 10.08 13.49
C LEU A 523 12.17 9.15 12.29
N PRO A 524 11.95 9.69 11.06
CA PRO A 524 12.19 8.91 9.85
C PRO A 524 13.62 8.34 9.85
N ALA A 525 13.80 7.10 9.42
CA ALA A 525 15.14 6.45 9.47
C ALA A 525 16.22 7.24 8.72
N ALA A 526 15.88 7.90 7.60
CA ALA A 526 16.78 8.79 6.88
C ALA A 526 17.17 10.02 7.72
N GLY A 527 16.20 10.66 8.39
CA GLY A 527 16.44 11.79 9.30
C GLY A 527 17.29 11.37 10.51
N PHE A 528 17.00 10.20 11.06
CA PHE A 528 17.82 9.61 12.14
C PHE A 528 19.26 9.37 11.67
N GLY A 529 19.47 8.80 10.48
CA GLY A 529 20.80 8.59 9.91
C GLY A 529 21.59 9.90 9.75
N THR A 530 20.96 10.95 9.21
CA THR A 530 21.56 12.29 9.09
C THR A 530 21.90 12.89 10.45
N PHE A 531 20.98 12.75 11.41
CA PHE A 531 21.15 13.24 12.77
C PHE A 531 22.34 12.54 13.48
N VAL A 532 22.42 11.21 13.39
CA VAL A 532 23.50 10.43 13.99
C VAL A 532 24.86 10.75 13.35
N ALA A 533 24.91 10.92 12.03
CA ALA A 533 26.14 11.27 11.31
C ALA A 533 26.72 12.64 11.72
N ALA A 534 25.91 13.52 12.27
CA ALA A 534 26.30 14.86 12.75
C ALA A 534 26.64 14.89 14.25
N LEU A 535 26.56 13.77 14.98
CA LEU A 535 26.83 13.74 16.41
C LEU A 535 28.32 13.93 16.69
N PRO A 536 28.69 14.93 17.53
CA PRO A 536 30.09 15.11 17.95
C PRO A 536 30.42 14.13 19.08
N ALA A 537 31.71 13.70 19.13
CA ALA A 537 32.23 13.05 20.33
C ALA A 537 32.00 13.96 21.56
N PRO A 538 31.79 13.38 22.73
CA PRO A 538 31.81 11.97 23.10
C PRO A 538 30.45 11.28 23.03
N MET A 539 29.46 11.85 22.32
CA MET A 539 28.11 11.29 22.24
C MET A 539 28.12 10.00 21.42
N ALA A 540 27.41 8.99 21.90
CA ALA A 540 27.22 7.70 21.25
C ALA A 540 25.73 7.36 21.16
N ILE A 541 25.37 6.44 20.29
CA ILE A 541 24.01 5.90 20.17
C ILE A 541 24.07 4.40 20.51
N GLY A 542 23.11 3.96 21.31
CA GLY A 542 22.98 2.56 21.69
C GLY A 542 21.55 2.22 22.12
N THR A 543 21.35 0.98 22.56
CA THR A 543 20.08 0.52 23.11
C THR A 543 19.95 0.93 24.56
N VAL A 544 18.83 1.58 24.92
CA VAL A 544 18.50 2.01 26.28
C VAL A 544 17.24 1.29 26.73
N ALA A 545 17.35 0.58 27.87
CA ALA A 545 16.22 -0.05 28.51
C ALA A 545 15.39 0.99 29.28
N LEU A 546 14.07 0.90 29.22
CA LEU A 546 13.13 1.76 29.92
C LEU A 546 12.56 1.06 31.16
N ASP A 547 11.96 1.81 32.04
CA ASP A 547 11.34 1.30 33.30
C ASP A 547 10.10 0.42 33.07
N ASP A 548 9.47 0.53 31.88
CA ASP A 548 8.36 -0.32 31.44
C ASP A 548 8.83 -1.66 30.82
N GLY A 549 10.12 -1.93 30.79
CA GLY A 549 10.71 -3.14 30.24
C GLY A 549 10.93 -3.12 28.71
N THR A 550 10.56 -2.04 28.02
CA THR A 550 10.85 -1.87 26.60
C THR A 550 12.27 -1.35 26.37
N GLU A 551 12.79 -1.55 25.16
CA GLU A 551 14.08 -1.02 24.73
C GLU A 551 13.87 -0.06 23.56
N VAL A 552 14.64 1.05 23.58
CA VAL A 552 14.64 2.06 22.51
C VAL A 552 16.07 2.44 22.15
N THR A 553 16.27 2.96 20.96
CA THR A 553 17.53 3.63 20.63
C THR A 553 17.67 4.88 21.49
N GLY A 554 18.85 5.19 22.02
CA GLY A 554 19.02 6.37 22.88
C GLY A 554 20.44 6.90 22.90
N PHE A 555 20.59 8.11 23.43
CA PHE A 555 21.89 8.72 23.64
C PHE A 555 22.60 8.08 24.83
N LEU A 556 23.81 7.66 24.57
CA LEU A 556 24.81 7.30 25.54
C LEU A 556 26.03 8.22 25.38
N VAL A 557 27.01 8.03 26.24
CA VAL A 557 28.29 8.74 26.14
C VAL A 557 29.45 7.75 26.29
N GLU A 558 30.56 8.04 25.63
CA GLU A 558 31.78 7.25 25.78
C GLU A 558 32.31 7.31 27.24
N PRO A 559 32.78 6.19 27.83
CA PRO A 559 33.11 6.12 29.26
C PRO A 559 34.11 7.17 29.73
N PHE A 560 35.10 7.54 28.93
CA PHE A 560 36.12 8.52 29.29
C PHE A 560 35.54 9.91 29.57
N ALA A 561 34.39 10.25 28.97
CA ALA A 561 33.77 11.58 29.10
C ALA A 561 33.13 11.82 30.46
N VAL A 562 32.91 10.79 31.26
CA VAL A 562 32.35 10.91 32.61
C VAL A 562 33.43 10.82 33.69
N GLU A 563 34.71 10.63 33.31
CA GLU A 563 35.83 10.66 34.27
C GLU A 563 35.95 12.08 34.87
N GLY A 564 35.69 12.20 36.18
CA GLY A 564 35.70 13.48 36.90
C GLY A 564 34.45 14.35 36.68
N ALA A 565 33.46 13.90 35.90
CA ALA A 565 32.20 14.60 35.74
C ALA A 565 31.27 14.42 36.96
N GLU A 566 30.47 15.43 37.25
CA GLU A 566 29.49 15.40 38.36
C GLU A 566 28.38 14.38 38.09
N ASP A 567 28.16 13.45 39.03
CA ASP A 567 27.01 12.53 39.00
C ASP A 567 25.73 13.28 39.44
N ILE A 568 24.85 13.56 38.50
CA ILE A 568 23.59 14.28 38.68
C ILE A 568 22.38 13.36 38.68
N THR A 569 22.58 12.03 38.79
CA THR A 569 21.53 11.00 38.79
C THR A 569 20.46 11.27 39.83
N HIS A 570 20.85 11.77 41.01
CA HIS A 570 19.95 12.04 42.13
C HIS A 570 18.90 13.12 41.85
N HIS A 571 19.08 13.98 40.84
CA HIS A 571 18.07 14.92 40.36
C HIS A 571 16.96 14.25 39.54
N GLY A 572 17.11 12.99 39.13
CA GLY A 572 16.13 12.24 38.36
C GLY A 572 15.99 12.65 36.90
N GLY A 573 16.70 13.67 36.42
CA GLY A 573 16.70 14.12 35.04
C GLY A 573 17.34 15.49 34.82
N TRP A 574 17.62 15.79 33.55
CA TRP A 574 18.33 17.01 33.13
C TRP A 574 17.62 18.31 33.47
N ARG A 575 16.27 18.38 33.29
CA ARG A 575 15.51 19.58 33.61
C ARG A 575 15.62 19.95 35.08
N ALA A 576 15.40 18.97 35.96
CA ALA A 576 15.47 19.18 37.41
C ALA A 576 16.88 19.62 37.88
N TYR A 577 17.94 19.11 37.28
CA TYR A 577 19.29 19.59 37.49
C TYR A 577 19.47 21.06 37.04
N ARG A 578 19.00 21.41 35.83
CA ARG A 578 19.15 22.75 35.27
C ARG A 578 18.34 23.83 35.99
N GLU A 579 17.28 23.48 36.67
CA GLU A 579 16.46 24.38 37.49
C GLU A 579 17.14 24.73 38.83
N GLN A 580 18.10 23.90 39.27
CA GLN A 580 18.84 24.09 40.52
C GLN A 580 20.25 24.60 40.33
N SER A 581 20.75 24.63 39.10
CA SER A 581 22.05 25.16 38.69
C SER A 581 21.92 26.59 38.14
#